data_09bfc435ef539e47d91df7ac23393671
#
_entry.id   09bfc435ef539e47d91df7ac23393671
#
_cell.length_a   1.000
_cell.length_b   1.000
_cell.length_c   1.000
_cell.angle_alpha   90.00
_cell.angle_beta   90.00
_cell.angle_gamma   90.00
#
_symmetry.space_group_name_H-M   'P 1'
#
loop_
_entity.id
_entity.type
_entity.pdbx_description
1 polymer ?
#
loop_
_entity_poly.entity_id
_entity_poly.type
_entity_poly.pdbx_seq_one_letter_code
_entity_poly.pdbx_strand_id
1 'polypeptide(L)'
;MLVRNATLADGRVRDVRIDGERIDAVGTDLTAEGEVVDADERLLLPGAVDAHVHFREPGAPHKETWRTGSRSAAAGGVTTVVDQPNTDPPTTTGAAYDQKELCADDALVDYGINGGVTPDWDPETLLDRPVFALGEVFLADSTGEMGIDGDLFEDAVHRA
;
A
#
# COMPACT_ATOMS: atom_id res chain seq x y z
N MET A 1 12.19 15.86 -13.99
CA MET A 1 13.33 14.95 -13.67
C MET A 1 13.66 14.10 -14.89
N LEU A 2 14.94 13.75 -15.09
CA LEU A 2 15.36 12.80 -16.14
C LEU A 2 16.16 11.67 -15.52
N VAL A 3 15.73 10.42 -15.72
CA VAL A 3 16.55 9.24 -15.46
C VAL A 3 17.25 8.88 -16.78
N ARG A 4 18.57 9.00 -16.80
CA ARG A 4 19.39 8.77 -18.00
C ARG A 4 20.05 7.41 -17.96
N ASN A 5 20.30 6.81 -19.14
CA ASN A 5 21.01 5.55 -19.29
C ASN A 5 20.42 4.40 -18.46
N ALA A 6 19.10 4.28 -18.39
CA ALA A 6 18.43 3.20 -17.66
C ALA A 6 18.23 1.99 -18.56
N THR A 7 18.55 0.79 -18.07
CA THR A 7 18.17 -0.46 -18.72
C THR A 7 16.73 -0.79 -18.38
N LEU A 8 15.85 -0.83 -19.37
CA LEU A 8 14.45 -1.20 -19.22
C LEU A 8 14.28 -2.72 -19.13
N ALA A 9 13.10 -3.19 -18.73
CA ALA A 9 12.79 -4.60 -18.58
C ALA A 9 12.99 -5.44 -19.88
N ASP A 10 12.91 -4.79 -21.05
CA ASP A 10 13.15 -5.42 -22.36
C ASP A 10 14.63 -5.41 -22.78
N GLY A 11 15.53 -4.96 -21.91
CA GLY A 11 16.98 -4.90 -22.12
C GLY A 11 17.48 -3.69 -22.91
N ARG A 12 16.59 -2.79 -23.33
CA ARG A 12 17.00 -1.56 -24.04
C ARG A 12 17.49 -0.52 -23.04
N VAL A 13 18.62 0.12 -23.34
CA VAL A 13 19.07 1.30 -22.58
C VAL A 13 18.34 2.53 -23.11
N ARG A 14 17.69 3.27 -22.24
CA ARG A 14 16.88 4.45 -22.57
C ARG A 14 16.97 5.52 -21.47
N ASP A 15 16.66 6.73 -21.88
CA ASP A 15 16.34 7.82 -20.97
C ASP A 15 14.83 7.83 -20.68
N VAL A 16 14.48 8.14 -19.45
CA VAL A 16 13.08 8.29 -19.01
C VAL A 16 12.90 9.69 -18.43
N ARG A 17 12.09 10.51 -19.10
CA ARG A 17 11.73 11.84 -18.61
C ARG A 17 10.44 11.78 -17.82
N ILE A 18 10.45 12.44 -16.65
CA ILE A 18 9.33 12.50 -15.72
C ILE A 18 8.94 13.95 -15.55
N ASP A 19 7.65 14.25 -15.77
CA ASP A 19 7.04 15.55 -15.49
C ASP A 19 5.96 15.39 -14.41
N GLY A 20 6.15 16.04 -13.27
CA GLY A 20 5.34 15.81 -12.09
C GLY A 20 5.40 14.34 -11.67
N GLU A 21 4.24 13.68 -11.66
CA GLU A 21 4.07 12.27 -11.26
C GLU A 21 3.94 11.32 -12.46
N ARG A 22 4.26 11.78 -13.68
CA ARG A 22 4.04 11.00 -14.90
C ARG A 22 5.30 10.83 -15.71
N ILE A 23 5.43 9.66 -16.34
CA ILE A 23 6.40 9.45 -17.40
C ILE A 23 5.91 10.22 -18.63
N ASP A 24 6.68 11.25 -19.03
CA ASP A 24 6.39 12.08 -20.18
C ASP A 24 6.99 11.52 -21.48
N ALA A 25 8.22 11.01 -21.40
CA ALA A 25 8.89 10.43 -22.56
C ALA A 25 9.85 9.31 -22.19
N VAL A 26 9.99 8.35 -23.11
CA VAL A 26 11.02 7.30 -23.08
C VAL A 26 11.74 7.31 -24.43
N GLY A 27 13.04 7.50 -24.43
CA GLY A 27 13.81 7.67 -25.69
C GLY A 27 15.31 7.58 -25.49
N THR A 28 16.05 8.12 -26.44
CA THR A 28 17.50 8.33 -26.37
C THR A 28 17.79 9.81 -26.47
N ASP A 29 18.85 10.28 -25.80
CA ASP A 29 19.31 11.65 -25.85
C ASP A 29 18.21 12.69 -25.46
N LEU A 30 17.36 12.35 -24.50
CA LEU A 30 16.32 13.25 -24.02
C LEU A 30 16.95 14.45 -23.28
N THR A 31 16.40 15.62 -23.53
CA THR A 31 16.82 16.84 -22.82
C THR A 31 16.20 16.87 -21.42
N ALA A 32 17.02 17.27 -20.44
CA ALA A 32 16.58 17.46 -19.06
C ALA A 32 16.17 18.90 -18.81
N GLU A 33 15.03 19.10 -18.14
CA GLU A 33 14.58 20.37 -17.60
C GLU A 33 14.57 20.29 -16.07
N GLY A 34 15.76 20.08 -15.45
CA GLY A 34 15.87 19.96 -13.99
C GLY A 34 16.78 18.81 -13.55
N GLU A 35 16.39 18.12 -12.48
CA GLU A 35 17.19 17.05 -11.90
C GLU A 35 17.48 15.91 -12.88
N VAL A 36 18.74 15.44 -12.89
CA VAL A 36 19.18 14.30 -13.69
C VAL A 36 19.75 13.23 -12.79
N VAL A 37 19.24 12.02 -12.90
CA VAL A 37 19.76 10.81 -12.26
C VAL A 37 20.36 9.95 -13.35
N ASP A 38 21.67 9.68 -13.33
CA ASP A 38 22.29 8.72 -14.22
C ASP A 38 22.14 7.32 -13.62
N ALA A 39 21.40 6.49 -14.30
CA ALA A 39 21.18 5.11 -13.86
C ALA A 39 22.39 4.21 -14.10
N ASP A 40 23.39 4.64 -14.88
CA ASP A 40 24.63 3.89 -15.15
C ASP A 40 24.31 2.46 -15.64
N GLU A 41 23.39 2.36 -16.59
CA GLU A 41 22.86 1.11 -17.17
C GLU A 41 22.21 0.15 -16.17
N ARG A 42 21.95 0.60 -14.94
CA ARG A 42 21.17 -0.20 -13.98
C ARG A 42 19.75 -0.42 -14.46
N LEU A 43 19.19 -1.55 -14.05
CA LEU A 43 17.82 -1.93 -14.39
C LEU A 43 16.82 -0.97 -13.74
N LEU A 44 15.96 -0.37 -14.55
CA LEU A 44 14.83 0.44 -14.11
C LEU A 44 13.56 -0.39 -14.21
N LEU A 45 12.90 -0.58 -13.08
CA LEU A 45 11.63 -1.29 -12.97
C LEU A 45 10.56 -0.37 -12.39
N PRO A 46 9.27 -0.66 -12.61
CA PRO A 46 8.21 -0.09 -11.79
C PRO A 46 8.46 -0.34 -10.31
N GLY A 47 8.05 0.58 -9.45
CA GLY A 47 8.06 0.33 -8.01
C GLY A 47 7.26 -0.90 -7.66
N ALA A 48 7.73 -1.68 -6.69
CA ALA A 48 7.00 -2.85 -6.23
C ALA A 48 5.74 -2.44 -5.44
N VAL A 49 4.72 -3.27 -5.51
CA VAL A 49 3.52 -3.18 -4.67
C VAL A 49 3.56 -4.30 -3.65
N ASP A 50 3.55 -3.94 -2.36
CA ASP A 50 3.38 -4.91 -1.28
C ASP A 50 1.94 -4.86 -0.78
N ALA A 51 1.15 -5.83 -1.22
CA ALA A 51 -0.28 -5.89 -0.93
C ALA A 51 -0.61 -6.47 0.46
N HIS A 52 0.40 -6.72 1.32
CA HIS A 52 0.17 -7.33 2.61
C HIS A 52 1.23 -6.92 3.64
N VAL A 53 1.02 -5.77 4.28
CA VAL A 53 1.90 -5.28 5.35
C VAL A 53 1.14 -5.13 6.66
N HIS A 54 1.87 -5.06 7.77
CA HIS A 54 1.35 -4.84 9.11
C HIS A 54 2.13 -3.73 9.80
N PHE A 55 1.74 -2.49 9.62
CA PHE A 55 2.41 -1.35 10.25
C PHE A 55 2.02 -1.16 11.72
N ARG A 56 1.04 -1.93 12.21
CA ARG A 56 0.70 -2.00 13.63
C ARG A 56 0.20 -0.70 14.27
N GLU A 57 -0.06 0.31 13.50
CA GLU A 57 -0.57 1.59 13.94
C GLU A 57 -1.96 1.83 13.29
N PRO A 58 -2.97 2.17 14.11
CA PRO A 58 -2.95 2.42 15.56
C PRO A 58 -2.77 1.16 16.41
N GLY A 59 -2.51 1.36 17.71
CA GLY A 59 -2.52 0.35 18.77
C GLY A 59 -1.15 -0.17 19.21
N ALA A 60 -0.22 -0.43 18.29
CA ALA A 60 1.09 -0.97 18.64
C ALA A 60 2.27 -0.24 17.94
N PRO A 61 2.37 1.10 18.04
CA PRO A 61 3.40 1.88 17.34
C PRO A 61 4.83 1.57 17.80
N HIS A 62 4.97 0.89 18.94
CA HIS A 62 6.27 0.40 19.41
C HIS A 62 6.83 -0.76 18.58
N LYS A 63 6.00 -1.42 17.76
CA LYS A 63 6.42 -2.48 16.84
C LYS A 63 6.76 -1.91 15.47
N GLU A 64 5.87 -1.10 14.91
CA GLU A 64 6.03 -0.42 13.63
C GLU A 64 5.03 0.73 13.53
N THR A 65 5.37 1.77 12.75
CA THR A 65 4.50 2.90 12.43
C THR A 65 4.38 3.06 10.91
N TRP A 66 3.39 3.80 10.45
CA TRP A 66 3.26 4.15 9.03
C TRP A 66 4.50 4.86 8.51
N ARG A 67 5.07 5.77 9.29
CA ARG A 67 6.28 6.50 8.92
C ARG A 67 7.50 5.60 8.78
N THR A 68 7.77 4.71 9.73
CA THR A 68 8.98 3.87 9.72
C THR A 68 8.85 2.71 8.75
N GLY A 69 7.67 2.07 8.68
CA GLY A 69 7.37 1.00 7.74
C GLY A 69 7.42 1.47 6.28
N SER A 70 6.79 2.61 5.97
CA SER A 70 6.82 3.16 4.61
C SER A 70 8.22 3.62 4.18
N ARG A 71 9.06 4.11 5.11
CA ARG A 71 10.48 4.38 4.82
C ARG A 71 11.25 3.11 4.49
N SER A 72 10.99 2.03 5.21
CA SER A 72 11.58 0.72 4.93
C SER A 72 11.13 0.20 3.56
N ALA A 73 9.85 0.33 3.24
CA ALA A 73 9.28 0.00 1.95
C ALA A 73 9.96 0.76 0.82
N ALA A 74 10.03 2.09 0.93
CA ALA A 74 10.70 2.97 -0.05
C ALA A 74 12.18 2.61 -0.23
N ALA A 75 12.91 2.32 0.85
CA ALA A 75 14.31 1.90 0.77
C ALA A 75 14.50 0.55 0.07
N GLY A 76 13.48 -0.31 0.10
CA GLY A 76 13.42 -1.60 -0.64
C GLY A 76 12.89 -1.48 -2.07
N GLY A 77 12.50 -0.28 -2.52
CA GLY A 77 11.92 -0.07 -3.86
C GLY A 77 10.42 -0.39 -3.94
N VAL A 78 9.75 -0.55 -2.79
CA VAL A 78 8.29 -0.66 -2.72
C VAL A 78 7.71 0.75 -2.71
N THR A 79 6.80 1.04 -3.63
CA THR A 79 6.19 2.37 -3.80
C THR A 79 4.71 2.41 -3.42
N THR A 80 4.11 1.25 -3.17
CA THR A 80 2.72 1.13 -2.73
C THR A 80 2.62 -0.01 -1.73
N VAL A 81 1.92 0.21 -0.63
CA VAL A 81 1.68 -0.80 0.41
C VAL A 81 0.19 -0.93 0.70
N VAL A 82 -0.26 -2.12 1.13
CA VAL A 82 -1.63 -2.32 1.62
C VAL A 82 -1.57 -2.89 3.03
N ASP A 83 -2.03 -2.09 3.99
CA ASP A 83 -1.97 -2.47 5.40
C ASP A 83 -3.20 -3.27 5.83
N GLN A 84 -2.94 -4.30 6.65
CA GLN A 84 -3.94 -5.26 7.09
C GLN A 84 -4.78 -4.73 8.26
N PRO A 85 -6.01 -5.24 8.48
CA PRO A 85 -6.98 -4.68 9.42
C PRO A 85 -6.69 -4.98 10.89
N ASN A 86 -5.73 -5.85 11.21
CA ASN A 86 -5.47 -6.33 12.57
C ASN A 86 -4.68 -5.33 13.43
N THR A 87 -5.21 -4.14 13.58
CA THR A 87 -4.73 -3.06 14.45
C THR A 87 -5.57 -3.01 15.74
N ASP A 88 -5.35 -2.02 16.59
CA ASP A 88 -6.15 -1.76 17.78
C ASP A 88 -6.56 -0.26 17.80
N PRO A 89 -7.85 0.03 17.52
CA PRO A 89 -8.91 -0.91 17.18
C PRO A 89 -8.69 -1.62 15.83
N PRO A 90 -9.29 -2.81 15.61
CA PRO A 90 -9.27 -3.43 14.30
C PRO A 90 -10.08 -2.61 13.30
N THR A 91 -9.66 -2.62 12.04
CA THR A 91 -10.30 -1.81 10.97
C THR A 91 -11.59 -2.48 10.48
N THR A 92 -12.59 -2.57 11.34
CA THR A 92 -13.87 -3.28 11.11
C THR A 92 -15.07 -2.34 11.07
N THR A 93 -14.84 -1.04 11.25
CA THR A 93 -15.86 0.02 11.21
C THR A 93 -15.32 1.25 10.49
N GLY A 94 -16.20 2.13 10.00
CA GLY A 94 -15.80 3.41 9.40
C GLY A 94 -14.97 4.27 10.35
N ALA A 95 -15.31 4.31 11.64
CA ALA A 95 -14.57 5.09 12.63
C ALA A 95 -13.14 4.54 12.85
N ALA A 96 -12.97 3.23 12.86
CA ALA A 96 -11.65 2.60 12.97
C ALA A 96 -10.82 2.83 11.69
N TYR A 97 -11.46 2.82 10.52
CA TYR A 97 -10.83 3.20 9.26
C TYR A 97 -10.30 4.63 9.31
N ASP A 98 -11.16 5.60 9.67
CA ASP A 98 -10.81 7.02 9.75
C ASP A 98 -9.63 7.26 10.71
N GLN A 99 -9.62 6.56 11.86
CA GLN A 99 -8.51 6.64 12.81
C GLN A 99 -7.19 6.11 12.21
N LYS A 100 -7.25 5.01 11.46
CA LYS A 100 -6.08 4.42 10.82
C LYS A 100 -5.56 5.27 9.67
N GLU A 101 -6.47 5.85 8.89
CA GLU A 101 -6.13 6.77 7.80
C GLU A 101 -5.37 8.00 8.29
N LEU A 102 -5.75 8.56 9.45
CA LEU A 102 -5.00 9.65 10.08
C LEU A 102 -3.55 9.26 10.44
N CYS A 103 -3.31 8.00 10.81
CA CYS A 103 -1.95 7.53 11.03
C CYS A 103 -1.19 7.37 9.70
N ALA A 104 -1.91 7.02 8.63
CA ALA A 104 -1.32 6.83 7.30
C ALA A 104 -0.88 8.14 6.62
N ASP A 105 -1.32 9.31 7.08
CA ASP A 105 -0.85 10.61 6.61
C ASP A 105 0.69 10.78 6.72
N ASP A 106 1.34 10.01 7.59
CA ASP A 106 2.80 9.97 7.76
C ASP A 106 3.51 9.03 6.77
N ALA A 107 2.78 8.33 5.90
CA ALA A 107 3.36 7.43 4.91
C ALA A 107 4.18 8.17 3.85
N LEU A 108 5.29 7.56 3.41
CA LEU A 108 6.17 8.08 2.35
C LEU A 108 5.93 7.41 0.99
N VAL A 109 5.07 6.41 0.93
CA VAL A 109 4.69 5.69 -0.29
C VAL A 109 3.17 5.69 -0.38
N ASP A 110 2.64 5.40 -1.56
CA ASP A 110 1.20 5.21 -1.73
C ASP A 110 0.69 4.08 -0.85
N TYR A 111 -0.54 4.18 -0.38
CA TYR A 111 -1.09 3.16 0.49
C TYR A 111 -2.55 2.80 0.18
N GLY A 112 -2.90 1.59 0.58
CA GLY A 112 -4.26 1.13 0.74
C GLY A 112 -4.48 0.60 2.15
N ILE A 113 -5.72 0.63 2.59
CA ILE A 113 -6.15 0.11 3.89
C ILE A 113 -7.18 -0.98 3.65
N ASN A 114 -6.90 -2.19 4.14
CA ASN A 114 -7.87 -3.27 4.13
C ASN A 114 -8.88 -3.13 5.27
N GLY A 115 -10.14 -3.44 4.97
CA GLY A 115 -11.18 -3.62 5.96
C GLY A 115 -11.19 -5.05 6.51
N GLY A 116 -11.44 -5.22 7.81
CA GLY A 116 -11.56 -6.51 8.46
C GLY A 116 -13.01 -6.98 8.57
N VAL A 117 -13.20 -8.28 8.52
CA VAL A 117 -14.48 -8.94 8.80
C VAL A 117 -14.36 -9.70 10.11
N THR A 118 -15.17 -9.33 11.08
CA THR A 118 -15.27 -9.98 12.40
C THR A 118 -16.74 -10.13 12.78
N PRO A 119 -17.10 -10.93 13.80
CA PRO A 119 -18.49 -11.00 14.26
C PRO A 119 -19.14 -9.64 14.60
N ASP A 120 -18.33 -8.67 15.01
CA ASP A 120 -18.76 -7.33 15.41
C ASP A 120 -18.45 -6.25 14.37
N TRP A 121 -18.14 -6.60 13.09
CA TRP A 121 -17.88 -5.61 12.06
C TRP A 121 -19.13 -4.81 11.69
N ASP A 122 -18.92 -3.58 11.27
CA ASP A 122 -19.99 -2.70 10.78
C ASP A 122 -19.81 -2.43 9.29
N PRO A 123 -20.37 -3.30 8.42
CA PRO A 123 -20.21 -3.17 6.97
C PRO A 123 -20.78 -1.85 6.43
N GLU A 124 -21.85 -1.36 7.00
CA GLU A 124 -22.54 -0.16 6.51
C GLU A 124 -21.61 1.08 6.61
N THR A 125 -20.90 1.23 7.72
CA THR A 125 -19.97 2.36 7.88
C THR A 125 -18.60 2.10 7.29
N LEU A 126 -18.14 0.85 7.29
CA LEU A 126 -16.83 0.49 6.76
C LEU A 126 -16.78 0.59 5.24
N LEU A 127 -17.78 0.05 4.53
CA LEU A 127 -17.82 0.03 3.06
C LEU A 127 -18.17 1.40 2.45
N ASP A 128 -18.60 2.36 3.27
CA ASP A 128 -18.65 3.78 2.90
C ASP A 128 -17.27 4.45 2.82
N ARG A 129 -16.22 3.76 3.25
CA ARG A 129 -14.83 4.23 3.18
C ARG A 129 -14.12 3.60 1.96
N PRO A 130 -13.03 4.21 1.47
CA PRO A 130 -12.28 3.69 0.35
C PRO A 130 -11.40 2.51 0.76
N VAL A 131 -12.02 1.46 1.33
CA VAL A 131 -11.30 0.21 1.64
C VAL A 131 -10.72 -0.38 0.37
N PHE A 132 -9.46 -0.79 0.43
CA PHE A 132 -8.78 -1.39 -0.72
C PHE A 132 -9.35 -2.79 -1.00
N ALA A 133 -9.54 -3.59 0.04
CA ALA A 133 -10.15 -4.92 -0.01
C ALA A 133 -10.66 -5.34 1.38
N LEU A 134 -11.47 -6.38 1.46
CA LEU A 134 -11.76 -7.08 2.70
C LEU A 134 -10.71 -8.19 2.90
N GLY A 135 -9.96 -8.12 3.95
CA GLY A 135 -8.85 -9.04 4.32
C GLY A 135 -8.11 -8.51 5.56
N GLU A 136 -7.50 -9.31 6.36
CA GLU A 136 -7.40 -10.77 6.35
C GLU A 136 -8.72 -11.39 6.83
N VAL A 137 -9.22 -12.41 6.14
CA VAL A 137 -10.44 -13.14 6.53
C VAL A 137 -10.03 -14.54 6.96
N PHE A 138 -10.33 -14.92 8.19
CA PHE A 138 -9.93 -16.20 8.79
C PHE A 138 -11.15 -17.07 9.11
N LEU A 139 -11.29 -18.20 8.43
CA LEU A 139 -12.32 -19.23 8.73
C LEU A 139 -11.93 -20.15 9.90
N ALA A 140 -11.02 -19.70 10.74
CA ALA A 140 -10.54 -20.40 11.95
C ALA A 140 -10.06 -19.36 12.97
N ASP A 141 -9.85 -19.80 14.22
CA ASP A 141 -9.25 -18.95 15.24
C ASP A 141 -7.91 -18.39 14.77
N SER A 142 -7.75 -17.08 14.87
CA SER A 142 -6.57 -16.33 14.46
C SER A 142 -6.17 -15.32 15.52
N THR A 143 -5.02 -14.71 15.32
CA THR A 143 -4.52 -13.63 16.18
C THR A 143 -5.50 -12.46 16.22
N GLY A 144 -5.89 -12.01 17.39
CA GLY A 144 -6.73 -10.83 17.58
C GLY A 144 -8.24 -11.12 17.44
N GLU A 145 -8.68 -12.35 17.65
CA GLU A 145 -10.10 -12.73 17.63
C GLU A 145 -10.80 -12.38 16.29
N MET A 146 -10.07 -12.50 15.18
CA MET A 146 -10.58 -12.20 13.84
C MET A 146 -11.16 -13.43 13.12
N GLY A 147 -11.35 -14.55 13.82
CA GLY A 147 -11.97 -15.75 13.26
C GLY A 147 -13.46 -15.55 12.98
N ILE A 148 -13.93 -15.99 11.81
CA ILE A 148 -15.34 -15.95 11.40
C ILE A 148 -15.83 -17.32 10.98
N ASP A 149 -17.15 -17.52 10.99
CA ASP A 149 -17.79 -18.72 10.44
C ASP A 149 -18.11 -18.57 8.94
N GLY A 150 -18.60 -19.67 8.36
CA GLY A 150 -18.92 -19.70 6.93
C GLY A 150 -20.08 -18.79 6.53
N ASP A 151 -21.05 -18.60 7.42
CA ASP A 151 -22.24 -17.77 7.15
C ASP A 151 -21.85 -16.28 7.08
N LEU A 152 -21.01 -15.84 8.01
CA LEU A 152 -20.47 -14.48 7.99
C LEU A 152 -19.53 -14.25 6.81
N PHE A 153 -18.75 -15.25 6.41
CA PHE A 153 -17.92 -15.18 5.21
C PHE A 153 -18.78 -14.99 3.95
N GLU A 154 -19.87 -15.77 3.80
CA GLU A 154 -20.77 -15.64 2.68
C GLU A 154 -21.45 -14.26 2.64
N ASP A 155 -21.90 -13.72 3.77
CA ASP A 155 -22.45 -12.36 3.85
C ASP A 155 -21.42 -11.30 3.43
N ALA A 156 -20.19 -11.41 3.91
CA ALA A 156 -19.12 -10.48 3.54
C ALA A 156 -18.83 -10.49 2.03
N VAL A 157 -18.79 -11.66 1.41
CA VAL A 157 -18.60 -11.80 -0.06
C VAL A 157 -19.75 -11.18 -0.85
N HIS A 158 -20.99 -11.27 -0.34
CA HIS A 158 -22.14 -10.65 -1.01
C HIS A 158 -22.20 -9.13 -0.89
N ARG A 159 -21.51 -8.55 0.11
CA ARG A 159 -21.47 -7.09 0.32
C ARG A 159 -20.30 -6.40 -0.38
N ALA A 160 -19.21 -7.15 -0.63
CA ALA A 160 -18.01 -6.66 -1.33
C ALA A 160 -18.24 -6.53 -2.85
#